data_cce8b337fbf11c6720c6afa9ffa290d8
#
_entry.id   cce8b337fbf11c6720c6afa9ffa290d8
#
_cell.length_a   1.000
_cell.length_b   1.000
_cell.length_c   1.000
_cell.angle_alpha   90.00
_cell.angle_beta   90.00
_cell.angle_gamma   90.00
#
_symmetry.space_group_name_H-M   'P 1'
#
loop_
_entity.id
_entity.type
_entity.pdbx_description
1 polymer ?
#
loop_
_entity_poly.entity_id
_entity_poly.type
_entity_poly.pdbx_seq_one_letter_code
_entity_poly.pdbx_strand_id
1 'polypeptide(L)'
;MVEQSRETPAGHRNGEPLGTNLLRIAAKARKERKLKFVNLYYLMTEELLLECFRRLSADKAAGIDEVTKTEYAENLEANVKELVDRLQRVAYKPQPVRRVYIPKPGSDKLRPLGIPSLEDKLVQSALARILGAIYEEDFIGGSYGFRPGRSCHDALRALSQTVEWEGTNYIAEADIKGFFDNVDHDWMMRMLAHRIADKRVLRMVKRFLMSGVMEDGETRASEEGVPQGGSISPVLANVYLHYALDLWFEKVYRNGCKGKAKLIRYADDFIVCLTNKEDAMRFPAELAERLKKFGLEVEPTKTKVLEFGRDAERHARARRAKPATFDFLGFTHYCSRTKDGRRFRMKRVTSRKKFRAKVAALKEWLKRIRMKPTQWIMQRLGLKLRGHYQYYGVTDNYRGVARFYHEVRKLLYKWLNRRSQRRSYTWAAFEDLLRALPLPKPRVGVHLFYRGRMTV
;
A
#
# COMPACT_ATOMS: atom_id res chain seq x y z
N MET A 1 6.69 24.48 -8.41
CA MET A 1 7.28 23.13 -8.64
C MET A 1 7.13 22.34 -7.35
N VAL A 2 6.10 21.50 -7.29
CA VAL A 2 5.69 20.79 -6.08
C VAL A 2 6.67 19.65 -5.83
N GLU A 3 7.36 19.73 -4.72
CA GLU A 3 8.25 18.69 -4.21
C GLU A 3 7.37 17.50 -3.77
N GLN A 4 7.25 16.48 -4.64
CA GLN A 4 6.56 15.24 -4.30
C GLN A 4 7.39 14.48 -3.27
N SER A 5 7.14 14.77 -1.99
CA SER A 5 7.38 13.79 -0.94
C SER A 5 6.52 12.57 -1.28
N ARG A 6 7.16 11.43 -1.56
CA ARG A 6 6.51 10.13 -1.67
C ARG A 6 5.98 9.74 -0.30
N GLU A 7 4.86 10.30 0.08
CA GLU A 7 4.00 9.66 1.05
C GLU A 7 3.33 8.49 0.32
N THR A 8 3.41 7.30 0.89
CA THR A 8 2.46 6.23 0.68
C THR A 8 1.09 6.87 0.60
N PRO A 9 0.21 6.47 -0.36
CA PRO A 9 -1.15 6.99 -0.41
C PRO A 9 -1.70 6.92 1.01
N ALA A 10 -2.34 8.00 1.44
CA ALA A 10 -2.78 8.22 2.82
C ALA A 10 -3.55 7.01 3.34
N GLY A 11 -2.82 5.99 3.76
CA GLY A 11 -3.31 5.01 4.69
C GLY A 11 -3.71 5.80 5.94
N HIS A 12 -4.89 5.56 6.46
CA HIS A 12 -5.31 6.10 7.74
C HIS A 12 -4.12 6.07 8.69
N ARG A 13 -3.77 7.20 9.30
CA ARG A 13 -2.74 7.23 10.35
C ARG A 13 -3.14 6.18 11.38
N ASN A 14 -2.34 5.14 11.48
CA ASN A 14 -2.59 4.01 12.37
C ASN A 14 -2.76 4.56 13.79
N GLY A 15 -3.93 4.41 14.39
CA GLY A 15 -4.12 4.58 15.82
C GLY A 15 -5.04 5.71 16.30
N GLU A 16 -5.69 6.50 15.44
CA GLU A 16 -6.65 7.48 15.94
C GLU A 16 -8.05 6.86 16.12
N PRO A 17 -8.75 7.13 17.23
CA PRO A 17 -10.05 6.55 17.52
C PRO A 17 -11.11 6.99 16.50
N LEU A 18 -11.98 6.05 16.14
CA LEU A 18 -13.21 6.33 15.41
C LEU A 18 -14.14 7.19 16.30
N GLY A 19 -14.87 8.13 15.71
CA GLY A 19 -15.92 8.84 16.42
C GLY A 19 -16.96 7.86 17.01
N THR A 20 -17.62 8.26 18.08
CA THR A 20 -18.53 7.39 18.87
C THR A 20 -19.55 6.64 18.01
N ASN A 21 -20.12 7.29 17.00
CA ASN A 21 -21.08 6.65 16.09
C ASN A 21 -20.45 5.56 15.23
N LEU A 22 -19.24 5.75 14.73
CA LEU A 22 -18.52 4.75 13.95
C LEU A 22 -18.08 3.57 14.81
N LEU A 23 -17.73 3.79 16.08
CA LEU A 23 -17.45 2.73 17.05
C LEU A 23 -18.67 1.85 17.30
N ARG A 24 -19.86 2.44 17.44
CA ARG A 24 -21.14 1.70 17.59
C ARG A 24 -21.42 0.84 16.36
N ILE A 25 -21.18 1.37 15.15
CA ILE A 25 -21.35 0.62 13.90
C ILE A 25 -20.37 -0.55 13.85
N ALA A 26 -19.09 -0.33 14.17
CA ALA A 26 -18.08 -1.40 14.20
C ALA A 26 -18.47 -2.50 15.22
N ALA A 27 -18.88 -2.13 16.43
CA ALA A 27 -19.34 -3.08 17.43
C ALA A 27 -20.56 -3.91 16.95
N LYS A 28 -21.51 -3.26 16.28
CA LYS A 28 -22.68 -3.94 15.70
C LYS A 28 -22.29 -4.84 14.53
N ALA A 29 -21.37 -4.39 13.65
CA ALA A 29 -20.86 -5.18 12.54
C ALA A 29 -20.15 -6.45 13.01
N ARG A 30 -19.36 -6.33 14.10
CA ARG A 30 -18.68 -7.45 14.76
C ARG A 30 -19.66 -8.47 15.33
N LYS A 31 -20.70 -8.01 16.01
CA LYS A 31 -21.71 -8.85 16.66
C LYS A 31 -22.61 -9.54 15.63
N GLU A 32 -23.03 -8.82 14.62
CA GLU A 32 -24.03 -9.26 13.65
C GLU A 32 -23.47 -9.31 12.22
N ARG A 33 -22.77 -10.41 11.92
CA ARG A 33 -22.04 -10.61 10.63
C ARG A 33 -22.94 -10.61 9.38
N LYS A 34 -24.23 -10.87 9.52
CA LYS A 34 -25.19 -10.88 8.40
C LYS A 34 -26.03 -9.60 8.32
N LEU A 35 -25.89 -8.69 9.28
CA LEU A 35 -26.64 -7.44 9.30
C LEU A 35 -26.34 -6.60 8.07
N LYS A 36 -27.39 -6.11 7.43
CA LYS A 36 -27.32 -5.07 6.41
C LYS A 36 -27.63 -3.72 7.04
N PHE A 37 -26.68 -2.82 6.96
CA PHE A 37 -26.80 -1.49 7.56
C PHE A 37 -27.68 -0.58 6.71
N VAL A 38 -28.63 0.05 7.35
CA VAL A 38 -29.49 1.12 6.83
C VAL A 38 -29.10 2.45 7.47
N ASN A 39 -29.55 3.57 6.91
CA ASN A 39 -29.37 4.91 7.48
C ASN A 39 -27.91 5.31 7.78
N LEU A 40 -26.95 4.81 7.01
CA LEU A 40 -25.55 5.19 7.16
C LEU A 40 -25.28 6.61 6.63
N TYR A 41 -26.09 7.06 5.68
CA TYR A 41 -25.90 8.34 5.01
C TYR A 41 -26.06 9.53 5.97
N TYR A 42 -26.87 9.40 7.03
CA TYR A 42 -27.02 10.46 8.05
C TYR A 42 -25.73 10.72 8.84
N LEU A 43 -24.77 9.80 8.79
CA LEU A 43 -23.45 9.98 9.42
C LEU A 43 -22.57 10.98 8.67
N MET A 44 -22.96 11.41 7.47
CA MET A 44 -22.28 12.46 6.71
C MET A 44 -22.61 13.84 7.32
N THR A 45 -22.14 14.06 8.54
CA THR A 45 -22.37 15.28 9.34
C THR A 45 -21.26 16.29 9.13
N GLU A 46 -21.52 17.55 9.51
CA GLU A 46 -20.50 18.60 9.53
C GLU A 46 -19.29 18.18 10.38
N GLU A 47 -19.52 17.60 11.55
CA GLU A 47 -18.47 17.12 12.44
C GLU A 47 -17.54 16.11 11.75
N LEU A 48 -18.12 15.10 11.07
CA LEU A 48 -17.33 14.10 10.35
C LEU A 48 -16.53 14.72 9.21
N LEU A 49 -17.12 15.65 8.44
CA LEU A 49 -16.42 16.31 7.32
C LEU A 49 -15.34 17.24 7.82
N LEU A 50 -15.56 18.01 8.91
CA LEU A 50 -14.52 18.82 9.55
C LEU A 50 -13.35 17.95 10.06
N GLU A 51 -13.65 16.79 10.64
CA GLU A 51 -12.62 15.84 11.05
C GLU A 51 -11.83 15.32 9.82
N CYS A 52 -12.52 14.99 8.72
CA CYS A 52 -11.87 14.61 7.46
C CYS A 52 -10.98 15.74 6.91
N PHE A 53 -11.46 17.01 6.99
CA PHE A 53 -10.67 18.17 6.57
C PHE A 53 -9.39 18.34 7.40
N ARG A 54 -9.46 18.24 8.74
CA ARG A 54 -8.28 18.35 9.61
C ARG A 54 -7.22 17.31 9.26
N ARG A 55 -7.63 16.10 8.86
CA ARG A 55 -6.74 14.99 8.48
C ARG A 55 -6.15 15.12 7.08
N LEU A 56 -6.71 15.96 6.20
CA LEU A 56 -6.15 16.19 4.89
C LEU A 56 -4.80 16.93 5.02
N SER A 57 -3.77 16.45 4.31
CA SER A 57 -2.49 17.17 4.23
C SER A 57 -2.67 18.46 3.44
N ALA A 58 -2.04 19.55 3.91
CA ALA A 58 -2.08 20.85 3.23
C ALA A 58 -1.35 20.83 1.86
N ASP A 59 -0.32 19.99 1.74
CA ASP A 59 0.54 19.94 0.54
C ASP A 59 -0.03 19.05 -0.59
N LYS A 60 -1.31 18.61 -0.50
CA LYS A 60 -1.90 17.80 -1.56
C LYS A 60 -2.33 18.65 -2.74
N ALA A 61 -2.07 18.12 -3.96
CA ALA A 61 -2.45 18.77 -5.20
C ALA A 61 -3.97 19.01 -5.26
N ALA A 62 -4.37 20.18 -5.78
CA ALA A 62 -5.75 20.54 -6.06
C ALA A 62 -6.35 19.64 -7.17
N GLY A 63 -7.67 19.48 -7.16
CA GLY A 63 -8.42 18.75 -8.18
C GLY A 63 -8.59 19.54 -9.48
N ILE A 64 -9.69 19.29 -10.16
CA ILE A 64 -10.09 20.03 -11.37
C ILE A 64 -10.55 21.44 -11.06
N ASP A 65 -11.09 21.63 -9.85
CA ASP A 65 -11.57 22.91 -9.30
C ASP A 65 -10.46 23.86 -8.89
N GLU A 66 -9.20 23.38 -8.93
CA GLU A 66 -7.98 24.09 -8.48
C GLU A 66 -8.00 24.56 -7.02
N VAL A 67 -9.06 24.26 -6.28
CA VAL A 67 -9.24 24.67 -4.88
C VAL A 67 -8.22 23.96 -3.98
N THR A 68 -7.41 24.75 -3.28
CA THR A 68 -6.45 24.26 -2.31
C THR A 68 -7.08 24.13 -0.91
N LYS A 69 -6.41 23.38 -0.03
CA LYS A 69 -6.87 23.28 1.37
C LYS A 69 -6.85 24.62 2.09
N THR A 70 -5.91 25.49 1.77
CA THR A 70 -5.75 26.81 2.39
C THR A 70 -6.91 27.73 2.00
N GLU A 71 -7.24 27.84 0.73
CA GLU A 71 -8.37 28.62 0.23
C GLU A 71 -9.71 28.13 0.78
N TYR A 72 -9.93 26.82 0.80
CA TYR A 72 -11.15 26.24 1.38
C TYR A 72 -11.29 26.54 2.89
N ALA A 73 -10.15 26.64 3.59
CA ALA A 73 -10.11 26.93 5.02
C ALA A 73 -10.55 28.35 5.37
N GLU A 74 -10.50 29.32 4.44
CA GLU A 74 -10.89 30.73 4.67
C GLU A 74 -12.37 30.84 5.10
N ASN A 75 -13.24 30.00 4.54
CA ASN A 75 -14.66 29.93 4.85
C ASN A 75 -15.11 28.51 5.25
N LEU A 76 -14.30 27.81 6.04
CA LEU A 76 -14.44 26.38 6.30
C LEU A 76 -15.82 25.96 6.79
N GLU A 77 -16.35 26.66 7.79
CA GLU A 77 -17.65 26.30 8.39
C GLU A 77 -18.80 26.48 7.40
N ALA A 78 -18.83 27.60 6.68
CA ALA A 78 -19.84 27.86 5.65
C ALA A 78 -19.77 26.86 4.51
N ASN A 79 -18.56 26.56 4.02
CA ASN A 79 -18.33 25.60 2.94
C ASN A 79 -18.75 24.18 3.34
N VAL A 80 -18.42 23.75 4.57
CA VAL A 80 -18.79 22.41 5.06
C VAL A 80 -20.28 22.32 5.29
N LYS A 81 -20.93 23.36 5.83
CA LYS A 81 -22.37 23.41 6.02
C LYS A 81 -23.11 23.29 4.67
N GLU A 82 -22.72 24.08 3.69
CA GLU A 82 -23.28 24.03 2.33
C GLU A 82 -23.08 22.65 1.68
N LEU A 83 -21.91 22.04 1.87
CA LEU A 83 -21.64 20.69 1.39
C LEU A 83 -22.57 19.66 2.04
N VAL A 84 -22.79 19.75 3.37
CA VAL A 84 -23.72 18.87 4.09
C VAL A 84 -25.15 19.05 3.59
N ASP A 85 -25.60 20.28 3.34
CA ASP A 85 -26.92 20.56 2.77
C ASP A 85 -27.12 19.90 1.41
N ARG A 86 -26.12 20.01 0.51
CA ARG A 86 -26.16 19.31 -0.78
C ARG A 86 -26.18 17.78 -0.64
N LEU A 87 -25.43 17.25 0.33
CA LEU A 87 -25.45 15.82 0.62
C LEU A 87 -26.83 15.40 1.13
N GLN A 88 -27.42 16.09 2.12
CA GLN A 88 -28.71 15.74 2.68
C GLN A 88 -29.85 15.75 1.66
N ARG A 89 -29.83 16.71 0.72
CA ARG A 89 -30.78 16.80 -0.41
C ARG A 89 -30.47 15.80 -1.53
N VAL A 90 -29.40 14.97 -1.39
CA VAL A 90 -28.92 14.04 -2.43
C VAL A 90 -28.55 14.76 -3.75
N ALA A 91 -28.31 16.05 -3.69
CA ALA A 91 -27.96 16.92 -4.82
C ALA A 91 -26.46 16.91 -5.13
N TYR A 92 -25.63 16.42 -4.21
CA TYR A 92 -24.17 16.37 -4.43
C TYR A 92 -23.79 15.47 -5.62
N LYS A 93 -22.98 16.00 -6.53
CA LYS A 93 -22.46 15.28 -7.70
C LYS A 93 -20.92 15.34 -7.66
N PRO A 94 -20.22 14.19 -7.61
CA PRO A 94 -18.78 14.15 -7.73
C PRO A 94 -18.30 14.77 -9.05
N GLN A 95 -17.15 15.43 -9.01
CA GLN A 95 -16.50 15.94 -10.20
C GLN A 95 -15.56 14.90 -10.82
N PRO A 96 -15.24 15.01 -12.13
CA PRO A 96 -14.21 14.19 -12.75
C PRO A 96 -12.86 14.38 -12.05
N VAL A 97 -12.10 13.29 -11.91
CA VAL A 97 -10.76 13.38 -11.31
C VAL A 97 -9.75 13.93 -12.32
N ARG A 98 -8.88 14.85 -11.90
CA ARG A 98 -7.80 15.38 -12.75
C ARG A 98 -6.71 14.32 -12.91
N ARG A 99 -6.42 13.90 -14.14
CA ARG A 99 -5.39 12.91 -14.46
C ARG A 99 -3.99 13.47 -14.32
N VAL A 100 -3.12 12.73 -13.64
CA VAL A 100 -1.69 13.02 -13.54
C VAL A 100 -0.92 11.72 -13.67
N TYR A 101 0.18 11.74 -14.40
CA TYR A 101 1.03 10.57 -14.60
C TYR A 101 2.27 10.64 -13.72
N ILE A 102 2.54 9.58 -12.96
CA ILE A 102 3.76 9.45 -12.16
C ILE A 102 4.61 8.29 -12.65
N PRO A 103 5.96 8.43 -12.72
CA PRO A 103 6.83 7.33 -13.14
C PRO A 103 6.73 6.12 -12.20
N LYS A 104 6.56 4.92 -12.76
CA LYS A 104 6.69 3.68 -12.00
C LYS A 104 8.15 3.45 -11.62
N PRO A 105 8.50 3.26 -10.35
CA PRO A 105 9.89 3.04 -9.94
C PRO A 105 10.51 1.81 -10.62
N GLY A 106 11.60 2.04 -11.38
CA GLY A 106 12.33 0.96 -12.06
C GLY A 106 11.64 0.43 -13.33
N SER A 107 10.82 1.25 -13.98
CA SER A 107 10.18 1.00 -15.27
C SER A 107 9.98 2.32 -15.99
N ASP A 108 9.97 2.31 -17.32
CA ASP A 108 9.62 3.48 -18.15
C ASP A 108 8.10 3.73 -18.22
N LYS A 109 7.33 2.82 -17.64
CA LYS A 109 5.87 2.95 -17.59
C LYS A 109 5.43 4.01 -16.59
N LEU A 110 4.42 4.77 -16.96
CA LEU A 110 3.75 5.73 -16.11
C LEU A 110 2.59 5.05 -15.35
N ARG A 111 2.28 5.57 -14.17
CA ARG A 111 1.08 5.21 -13.41
C ARG A 111 0.12 6.38 -13.47
N PRO A 112 -1.09 6.18 -14.02
CA PRO A 112 -2.12 7.21 -13.97
C PRO A 112 -2.63 7.36 -12.54
N LEU A 113 -2.75 8.62 -12.08
CA LEU A 113 -3.41 8.98 -10.83
C LEU A 113 -4.54 9.95 -11.13
N GLY A 114 -5.69 9.76 -10.49
CA GLY A 114 -6.77 10.72 -10.47
C GLY A 114 -6.70 11.57 -9.21
N ILE A 115 -6.68 12.88 -9.34
CA ILE A 115 -6.71 13.82 -8.24
C ILE A 115 -8.14 14.36 -8.13
N PRO A 116 -8.92 13.97 -7.08
CA PRO A 116 -10.27 14.49 -6.87
C PRO A 116 -10.25 15.96 -6.46
N SER A 117 -11.38 16.67 -6.62
CA SER A 117 -11.63 17.99 -6.03
C SER A 117 -11.49 17.95 -4.50
N LEU A 118 -11.41 19.11 -3.86
CA LEU A 118 -11.25 19.13 -2.41
C LEU A 118 -12.47 18.54 -1.70
N GLU A 119 -13.68 18.93 -2.11
CA GLU A 119 -14.92 18.40 -1.55
C GLU A 119 -15.06 16.90 -1.79
N ASP A 120 -14.72 16.42 -2.99
CA ASP A 120 -14.71 14.99 -3.28
C ASP A 120 -13.76 14.22 -2.35
N LYS A 121 -12.58 14.80 -2.02
CA LYS A 121 -11.67 14.20 -1.03
C LYS A 121 -12.32 14.08 0.35
N LEU A 122 -13.10 15.09 0.78
CA LEU A 122 -13.79 15.09 2.06
C LEU A 122 -14.89 14.03 2.09
N VAL A 123 -15.78 14.02 1.09
CA VAL A 123 -16.89 13.07 0.98
C VAL A 123 -16.38 11.65 0.86
N GLN A 124 -15.38 11.41 0.02
CA GLN A 124 -14.72 10.10 -0.09
C GLN A 124 -14.07 9.65 1.22
N SER A 125 -13.43 10.56 1.96
CA SER A 125 -12.83 10.24 3.25
C SER A 125 -13.88 9.87 4.30
N ALA A 126 -15.00 10.57 4.33
CA ALA A 126 -16.12 10.25 5.22
C ALA A 126 -16.74 8.89 4.88
N LEU A 127 -17.01 8.62 3.59
CA LEU A 127 -17.48 7.32 3.12
C LEU A 127 -16.48 6.19 3.45
N ALA A 128 -15.20 6.41 3.23
CA ALA A 128 -14.16 5.43 3.54
C ALA A 128 -14.15 5.06 5.03
N ARG A 129 -14.40 6.04 5.93
CA ARG A 129 -14.49 5.80 7.38
C ARG A 129 -15.74 5.02 7.74
N ILE A 130 -16.89 5.36 7.14
CA ILE A 130 -18.17 4.65 7.38
C ILE A 130 -18.05 3.20 6.89
N LEU A 131 -17.59 2.98 5.66
CA LEU A 131 -17.38 1.65 5.11
C LEU A 131 -16.31 0.87 5.90
N GLY A 132 -15.22 1.54 6.26
CA GLY A 132 -14.16 0.94 7.07
C GLY A 132 -14.67 0.43 8.42
N ALA A 133 -15.53 1.17 9.11
CA ALA A 133 -16.11 0.74 10.39
C ALA A 133 -16.91 -0.58 10.27
N ILE A 134 -17.44 -0.90 9.09
CA ILE A 134 -18.17 -2.13 8.83
C ILE A 134 -17.24 -3.24 8.37
N TYR A 135 -16.47 -2.99 7.31
CA TYR A 135 -15.70 -4.03 6.61
C TYR A 135 -14.42 -4.45 7.33
N GLU A 136 -13.85 -3.59 8.21
CA GLU A 136 -12.72 -4.02 9.06
C GLU A 136 -13.06 -5.22 9.94
N GLU A 137 -14.33 -5.36 10.32
CA GLU A 137 -14.82 -6.49 11.10
C GLU A 137 -14.99 -7.76 10.24
N ASP A 138 -15.14 -7.61 8.93
CA ASP A 138 -15.35 -8.74 8.01
C ASP A 138 -14.03 -9.25 7.40
N PHE A 139 -13.04 -8.36 7.21
CA PHE A 139 -11.79 -8.71 6.54
C PHE A 139 -11.02 -9.81 7.27
N ILE A 140 -10.47 -10.75 6.49
CA ILE A 140 -9.68 -11.87 7.03
C ILE A 140 -8.37 -11.40 7.70
N GLY A 141 -7.84 -12.24 8.58
CA GLY A 141 -6.58 -12.01 9.27
C GLY A 141 -5.37 -11.91 8.35
N GLY A 142 -5.40 -12.57 7.18
CA GLY A 142 -4.33 -12.57 6.17
C GLY A 142 -4.26 -11.33 5.28
N SER A 143 -5.21 -10.41 5.37
CA SER A 143 -5.22 -9.13 4.62
C SER A 143 -4.64 -8.01 5.47
N TYR A 144 -3.64 -7.26 4.94
CA TYR A 144 -2.88 -6.25 5.67
C TYR A 144 -2.93 -4.86 5.04
N GLY A 145 -2.97 -4.76 3.71
CA GLY A 145 -2.86 -3.48 3.00
C GLY A 145 -4.04 -2.55 3.24
N PHE A 146 -3.76 -1.25 3.40
CA PHE A 146 -4.76 -0.19 3.58
C PHE A 146 -5.71 -0.35 4.77
N ARG A 147 -5.35 -1.13 5.76
CA ARG A 147 -6.17 -1.39 6.95
C ARG A 147 -5.60 -0.67 8.19
N PRO A 148 -6.46 -0.11 9.05
CA PRO A 148 -6.04 0.50 10.30
C PRO A 148 -5.27 -0.49 11.20
N GLY A 149 -4.20 -0.03 11.86
CA GLY A 149 -3.40 -0.85 12.76
C GLY A 149 -2.58 -1.95 12.08
N ARG A 150 -2.59 -2.06 10.74
CA ARG A 150 -1.84 -3.07 9.99
C ARG A 150 -0.82 -2.42 9.04
N SER A 151 0.36 -3.00 8.99
CA SER A 151 1.47 -2.49 8.20
C SER A 151 2.06 -3.56 7.27
N CYS A 152 2.92 -3.14 6.34
CA CYS A 152 3.71 -4.07 5.53
C CYS A 152 4.63 -4.93 6.40
N HIS A 153 5.11 -4.41 7.54
CA HIS A 153 5.93 -5.17 8.46
C HIS A 153 5.15 -6.28 9.19
N ASP A 154 3.84 -6.09 9.41
CA ASP A 154 2.98 -7.15 9.97
C ASP A 154 2.75 -8.27 8.95
N ALA A 155 2.55 -7.93 7.67
CA ALA A 155 2.52 -8.93 6.60
C ALA A 155 3.85 -9.71 6.49
N LEU A 156 5.00 -9.02 6.57
CA LEU A 156 6.31 -9.64 6.58
C LEU A 156 6.56 -10.52 7.83
N ARG A 157 6.01 -10.14 8.97
CA ARG A 157 6.07 -10.94 10.22
C ARG A 157 5.23 -12.20 10.07
N ALA A 158 3.99 -12.06 9.58
CA ALA A 158 3.11 -13.20 9.30
C ALA A 158 3.76 -14.18 8.31
N LEU A 159 4.38 -13.67 7.24
CA LEU A 159 5.12 -14.48 6.28
C LEU A 159 6.25 -15.26 6.96
N SER A 160 7.05 -14.60 7.79
CA SER A 160 8.14 -15.26 8.51
C SER A 160 7.64 -16.37 9.41
N GLN A 161 6.57 -16.11 10.16
CA GLN A 161 5.94 -17.10 11.03
C GLN A 161 5.44 -18.32 10.24
N THR A 162 4.72 -18.08 9.16
CA THR A 162 4.15 -19.14 8.33
C THR A 162 5.23 -20.02 7.71
N VAL A 163 6.27 -19.40 7.13
CA VAL A 163 7.34 -20.14 6.45
C VAL A 163 8.20 -20.93 7.45
N GLU A 164 8.55 -20.33 8.58
CA GLU A 164 9.49 -20.94 9.53
C GLU A 164 8.83 -21.97 10.48
N TRP A 165 7.55 -21.78 10.82
CA TRP A 165 6.90 -22.52 11.91
C TRP A 165 5.72 -23.40 11.46
N GLU A 166 5.04 -23.05 10.35
CA GLU A 166 3.86 -23.79 9.90
C GLU A 166 4.17 -24.84 8.81
N GLY A 167 5.46 -25.02 8.47
CA GLY A 167 5.91 -26.09 7.57
C GLY A 167 5.72 -25.78 6.08
N THR A 168 5.78 -24.54 5.67
CA THR A 168 5.72 -24.15 4.25
C THR A 168 6.82 -24.81 3.43
N ASN A 169 6.45 -25.43 2.30
CA ASN A 169 7.36 -26.03 1.33
C ASN A 169 7.24 -25.38 -0.07
N TYR A 170 6.16 -24.65 -0.32
CA TYR A 170 5.89 -23.99 -1.59
C TYR A 170 5.36 -22.59 -1.36
N ILE A 171 5.80 -21.66 -2.20
CA ILE A 171 5.27 -20.29 -2.31
C ILE A 171 4.65 -20.16 -3.69
N ALA A 172 3.38 -19.79 -3.75
CA ALA A 172 2.73 -19.33 -4.97
C ALA A 172 2.67 -17.80 -4.95
N GLU A 173 3.34 -17.18 -5.91
CA GLU A 173 3.23 -15.74 -6.22
C GLU A 173 2.21 -15.56 -7.34
N ALA A 174 1.35 -14.57 -7.24
CA ALA A 174 0.47 -14.16 -8.33
C ALA A 174 0.28 -12.63 -8.30
N ASP A 175 0.11 -12.04 -9.47
CA ASP A 175 -0.15 -10.62 -9.65
C ASP A 175 -1.44 -10.45 -10.47
N ILE A 176 -2.30 -9.53 -10.07
CA ILE A 176 -3.53 -9.21 -10.81
C ILE A 176 -3.21 -8.11 -11.81
N LYS A 177 -3.48 -8.39 -13.10
CA LYS A 177 -3.20 -7.45 -14.18
C LYS A 177 -4.11 -6.24 -14.06
N GLY A 178 -3.52 -5.05 -13.88
CA GLY A 178 -4.26 -3.79 -13.86
C GLY A 178 -5.44 -3.74 -12.87
N PHE A 179 -5.29 -4.31 -11.68
CA PHE A 179 -6.40 -4.51 -10.73
C PHE A 179 -7.32 -3.30 -10.59
N PHE A 180 -6.76 -2.11 -10.32
CA PHE A 180 -7.57 -0.90 -10.13
C PHE A 180 -8.30 -0.43 -11.38
N ASP A 181 -7.79 -0.77 -12.55
CA ASP A 181 -8.35 -0.34 -13.84
C ASP A 181 -9.45 -1.31 -14.33
N ASN A 182 -9.50 -2.55 -13.77
CA ASN A 182 -10.38 -3.63 -14.19
C ASN A 182 -11.41 -4.03 -13.11
N VAL A 183 -11.68 -3.15 -12.15
CA VAL A 183 -12.72 -3.41 -11.13
C VAL A 183 -14.09 -3.21 -11.78
N ASP A 184 -14.87 -4.28 -11.88
CA ASP A 184 -16.24 -4.25 -12.38
C ASP A 184 -17.16 -3.53 -11.39
N HIS A 185 -17.87 -2.50 -11.86
CA HIS A 185 -18.74 -1.67 -11.03
C HIS A 185 -19.97 -2.43 -10.52
N ASP A 186 -20.56 -3.32 -11.31
CA ASP A 186 -21.73 -4.09 -10.90
C ASP A 186 -21.38 -5.11 -9.82
N TRP A 187 -20.25 -5.80 -9.96
CA TRP A 187 -19.73 -6.65 -8.90
C TRP A 187 -19.42 -5.86 -7.64
N MET A 188 -18.79 -4.69 -7.77
CA MET A 188 -18.54 -3.83 -6.62
C MET A 188 -19.82 -3.48 -5.89
N MET A 189 -20.86 -3.06 -6.60
CA MET A 189 -22.16 -2.69 -6.02
C MET A 189 -22.85 -3.90 -5.37
N ARG A 190 -22.80 -5.08 -5.98
CA ARG A 190 -23.31 -6.34 -5.39
C ARG A 190 -22.58 -6.68 -4.11
N MET A 191 -21.25 -6.60 -4.10
CA MET A 191 -20.42 -6.87 -2.91
C MET A 191 -20.74 -5.91 -1.77
N LEU A 192 -20.87 -4.61 -2.04
CA LEU A 192 -21.27 -3.64 -1.05
C LEU A 192 -22.67 -3.90 -0.49
N ALA A 193 -23.62 -4.32 -1.33
CA ALA A 193 -24.99 -4.63 -0.93
C ALA A 193 -25.13 -5.85 0.02
N HIS A 194 -24.06 -6.65 0.20
CA HIS A 194 -24.04 -7.69 1.22
C HIS A 194 -24.11 -7.13 2.64
N ARG A 195 -23.53 -5.95 2.89
CA ARG A 195 -23.49 -5.31 4.21
C ARG A 195 -24.23 -3.99 4.28
N ILE A 196 -24.53 -3.37 3.12
CA ILE A 196 -25.11 -2.03 3.04
C ILE A 196 -26.46 -2.09 2.33
N ALA A 197 -27.54 -1.71 3.04
CA ALA A 197 -28.87 -1.57 2.48
C ALA A 197 -29.24 -0.09 2.26
N ASP A 198 -28.41 0.86 2.71
CA ASP A 198 -28.62 2.29 2.49
C ASP A 198 -28.40 2.65 1.01
N LYS A 199 -29.52 2.86 0.31
CA LYS A 199 -29.52 3.19 -1.14
C LYS A 199 -28.79 4.51 -1.44
N ARG A 200 -28.74 5.46 -0.48
CA ARG A 200 -28.07 6.76 -0.67
C ARG A 200 -26.56 6.58 -0.64
N VAL A 201 -26.04 5.79 0.29
CA VAL A 201 -24.61 5.42 0.35
C VAL A 201 -24.21 4.69 -0.91
N LEU A 202 -24.94 3.65 -1.32
CA LEU A 202 -24.65 2.88 -2.54
C LEU A 202 -24.67 3.78 -3.80
N ARG A 203 -25.66 4.67 -3.92
CA ARG A 203 -25.75 5.64 -5.02
C ARG A 203 -24.54 6.58 -5.05
N MET A 204 -24.10 7.06 -3.87
CA MET A 204 -22.94 7.94 -3.78
C MET A 204 -21.65 7.22 -4.19
N VAL A 205 -21.43 5.98 -3.74
CA VAL A 205 -20.30 5.17 -4.17
C VAL A 205 -20.33 4.96 -5.70
N LYS A 206 -21.50 4.61 -6.27
CA LYS A 206 -21.68 4.44 -7.73
C LYS A 206 -21.34 5.74 -8.47
N ARG A 207 -21.78 6.91 -7.98
CA ARG A 207 -21.43 8.21 -8.56
C ARG A 207 -19.91 8.46 -8.58
N PHE A 208 -19.20 8.10 -7.51
CA PHE A 208 -17.72 8.22 -7.48
C PHE A 208 -17.02 7.26 -8.43
N LEU A 209 -17.52 6.05 -8.61
CA LEU A 209 -16.98 5.11 -9.58
C LEU A 209 -17.15 5.61 -11.03
N MET A 210 -18.29 6.27 -11.31
CA MET A 210 -18.67 6.77 -12.64
C MET A 210 -18.28 8.24 -12.88
N SER A 211 -17.63 8.93 -11.94
CA SER A 211 -17.36 10.38 -12.04
C SER A 211 -16.47 10.77 -13.22
N GLY A 212 -15.80 9.81 -13.82
CA GLY A 212 -14.96 10.04 -14.99
C GLY A 212 -13.59 10.65 -14.66
N VAL A 213 -12.85 10.90 -15.70
CA VAL A 213 -11.47 11.41 -15.64
C VAL A 213 -11.34 12.59 -16.60
N MET A 214 -10.79 13.68 -16.11
CA MET A 214 -10.40 14.83 -16.93
C MET A 214 -8.93 14.70 -17.33
N GLU A 215 -8.68 14.64 -18.62
CA GLU A 215 -7.35 14.54 -19.22
C GLU A 215 -7.28 15.47 -20.44
N ASP A 216 -6.29 16.33 -20.51
CA ASP A 216 -6.05 17.32 -21.58
C ASP A 216 -7.28 18.18 -21.93
N GLY A 217 -8.11 18.52 -20.93
CA GLY A 217 -9.32 19.33 -21.10
C GLY A 217 -10.57 18.54 -21.47
N GLU A 218 -10.45 17.24 -21.75
CA GLU A 218 -11.58 16.38 -22.09
C GLU A 218 -12.00 15.49 -20.91
N THR A 219 -13.31 15.37 -20.69
CA THR A 219 -13.86 14.44 -19.71
C THR A 219 -14.19 13.10 -20.38
N ARG A 220 -13.58 12.03 -19.88
CA ARG A 220 -13.84 10.67 -20.30
C ARG A 220 -14.63 9.94 -19.22
N ALA A 221 -15.72 9.29 -19.59
CA ALA A 221 -16.49 8.44 -18.68
C ALA A 221 -15.62 7.26 -18.20
N SER A 222 -15.86 6.81 -16.95
CA SER A 222 -15.26 5.60 -16.41
C SER A 222 -16.34 4.53 -16.30
N GLU A 223 -16.32 3.55 -17.20
CA GLU A 223 -17.27 2.43 -17.19
C GLU A 223 -16.80 1.29 -16.29
N GLU A 224 -15.48 1.19 -16.08
CA GLU A 224 -14.81 0.21 -15.22
C GLU A 224 -13.72 0.89 -14.39
N GLY A 225 -13.26 0.19 -13.38
CA GLY A 225 -12.15 0.59 -12.56
C GLY A 225 -12.50 1.49 -11.38
N VAL A 226 -11.54 1.64 -10.49
CA VAL A 226 -11.59 2.55 -9.35
C VAL A 226 -10.50 3.60 -9.52
N PRO A 227 -10.82 4.90 -9.53
CA PRO A 227 -9.83 5.94 -9.74
C PRO A 227 -8.67 5.83 -8.74
N GLN A 228 -7.45 5.63 -9.25
CA GLN A 228 -6.26 5.55 -8.40
C GLN A 228 -5.94 6.94 -7.84
N GLY A 229 -6.02 7.11 -6.51
CA GLY A 229 -5.74 8.38 -5.82
C GLY A 229 -6.91 8.92 -4.99
N GLY A 230 -8.12 8.42 -5.16
CA GLY A 230 -9.26 8.72 -4.31
C GLY A 230 -9.10 8.14 -2.89
N SER A 231 -9.63 8.84 -1.89
CA SER A 231 -9.57 8.40 -0.48
C SER A 231 -10.39 7.13 -0.20
N ILE A 232 -11.42 6.87 -0.98
CA ILE A 232 -12.29 5.70 -0.85
C ILE A 232 -11.73 4.45 -1.56
N SER A 233 -10.89 4.64 -2.59
CA SER A 233 -10.41 3.55 -3.46
C SER A 233 -9.71 2.41 -2.71
N PRO A 234 -8.90 2.65 -1.65
CA PRO A 234 -8.29 1.58 -0.88
C PRO A 234 -9.30 0.65 -0.17
N VAL A 235 -10.38 1.22 0.38
CA VAL A 235 -11.42 0.44 1.05
C VAL A 235 -12.21 -0.37 0.04
N LEU A 236 -12.60 0.23 -1.09
CA LEU A 236 -13.31 -0.47 -2.17
C LEU A 236 -12.46 -1.61 -2.75
N ALA A 237 -11.16 -1.38 -2.95
CA ALA A 237 -10.22 -2.41 -3.40
C ALA A 237 -10.17 -3.60 -2.42
N ASN A 238 -10.12 -3.32 -1.12
CA ASN A 238 -10.15 -4.37 -0.10
C ASN A 238 -11.49 -5.11 -0.06
N VAL A 239 -12.63 -4.41 -0.21
CA VAL A 239 -13.95 -5.04 -0.30
C VAL A 239 -14.01 -5.98 -1.51
N TYR A 240 -13.58 -5.51 -2.67
CA TYR A 240 -13.60 -6.34 -3.88
C TYR A 240 -12.76 -7.61 -3.72
N LEU A 241 -11.51 -7.47 -3.28
CA LEU A 241 -10.63 -8.62 -3.08
C LEU A 241 -11.06 -9.53 -1.93
N HIS A 242 -11.75 -9.00 -0.92
CA HIS A 242 -12.33 -9.81 0.13
C HIS A 242 -13.33 -10.84 -0.43
N TYR A 243 -14.24 -10.41 -1.32
CA TYR A 243 -15.22 -11.31 -1.92
C TYR A 243 -14.66 -12.14 -3.08
N ALA A 244 -13.84 -11.53 -3.94
CA ALA A 244 -13.30 -12.22 -5.10
C ALA A 244 -12.22 -13.24 -4.73
N LEU A 245 -11.33 -12.91 -3.80
CA LEU A 245 -10.14 -13.70 -3.46
C LEU A 245 -10.19 -14.27 -2.03
N ASP A 246 -10.30 -13.40 -1.00
CA ASP A 246 -10.04 -13.79 0.39
C ASP A 246 -11.01 -14.86 0.89
N LEU A 247 -12.33 -14.65 0.71
CA LEU A 247 -13.35 -15.61 1.15
C LEU A 247 -13.30 -16.93 0.35
N TRP A 248 -13.03 -16.85 -0.96
CA TRP A 248 -12.84 -18.05 -1.76
C TRP A 248 -11.63 -18.84 -1.26
N PHE A 249 -10.52 -18.16 -1.01
CA PHE A 249 -9.33 -18.83 -0.49
C PHE A 249 -9.59 -19.54 0.84
N GLU A 250 -10.18 -18.84 1.81
CA GLU A 250 -10.41 -19.40 3.15
C GLU A 250 -11.48 -20.51 3.18
N LYS A 251 -12.57 -20.35 2.42
CA LYS A 251 -13.74 -21.25 2.52
C LYS A 251 -13.77 -22.36 1.49
N VAL A 252 -13.10 -22.19 0.35
CA VAL A 252 -13.13 -23.15 -0.75
C VAL A 252 -11.75 -23.75 -0.97
N TYR A 253 -10.78 -22.94 -1.40
CA TYR A 253 -9.47 -23.43 -1.78
C TYR A 253 -8.75 -24.13 -0.62
N ARG A 254 -8.62 -23.45 0.52
CA ARG A 254 -7.95 -23.96 1.72
C ARG A 254 -8.59 -25.23 2.26
N ASN A 255 -9.93 -25.32 2.26
CA ASN A 255 -10.65 -26.51 2.73
C ASN A 255 -10.50 -27.71 1.78
N GLY A 256 -10.24 -27.46 0.49
CA GLY A 256 -9.91 -28.49 -0.49
C GLY A 256 -8.42 -28.85 -0.57
N CYS A 257 -7.56 -28.29 0.26
CA CYS A 257 -6.15 -28.63 0.32
C CYS A 257 -5.89 -29.88 1.14
N LYS A 258 -4.98 -30.72 0.66
CA LYS A 258 -4.43 -31.87 1.41
C LYS A 258 -3.51 -31.42 2.54
N GLY A 259 -2.86 -30.28 2.36
CA GLY A 259 -1.93 -29.67 3.31
C GLY A 259 -2.41 -28.34 3.86
N LYS A 260 -1.55 -27.69 4.65
CA LYS A 260 -1.81 -26.32 5.13
C LYS A 260 -1.63 -25.34 4.01
N ALA A 261 -2.54 -24.36 3.91
CA ALA A 261 -2.48 -23.24 2.98
C ALA A 261 -2.78 -21.94 3.72
N LYS A 262 -2.03 -20.87 3.43
CA LYS A 262 -2.21 -19.56 4.06
C LYS A 262 -1.96 -18.43 3.07
N LEU A 263 -2.94 -17.55 2.94
CA LEU A 263 -2.88 -16.33 2.12
C LEU A 263 -2.31 -15.18 2.96
N ILE A 264 -1.36 -14.43 2.38
CA ILE A 264 -0.82 -13.19 2.94
C ILE A 264 -0.93 -12.13 1.86
N ARG A 265 -1.84 -11.18 2.05
CA ARG A 265 -2.19 -10.15 1.08
C ARG A 265 -1.91 -8.73 1.61
N TYR A 266 -1.30 -7.91 0.80
CA TYR A 266 -1.12 -6.48 1.03
C TYR A 266 -1.67 -5.70 -0.17
N ALA A 267 -2.90 -5.22 -0.10
CA ALA A 267 -3.67 -4.69 -1.23
C ALA A 267 -3.83 -5.74 -2.35
N ASP A 268 -3.37 -5.43 -3.56
CA ASP A 268 -3.34 -6.31 -4.73
C ASP A 268 -2.11 -7.22 -4.79
N ASP A 269 -1.08 -6.98 -3.96
CA ASP A 269 0.14 -7.81 -3.88
C ASP A 269 -0.07 -8.93 -2.85
N PHE A 270 0.00 -10.18 -3.24
CA PHE A 270 -0.22 -11.31 -2.35
C PHE A 270 0.62 -12.54 -2.69
N ILE A 271 0.78 -13.39 -1.70
CA ILE A 271 1.43 -14.68 -1.81
C ILE A 271 0.64 -15.73 -1.04
N VAL A 272 0.76 -16.99 -1.47
CA VAL A 272 0.20 -18.14 -0.77
C VAL A 272 1.31 -19.08 -0.35
N CYS A 273 1.33 -19.41 0.94
CA CYS A 273 2.22 -20.39 1.54
C CYS A 273 1.51 -21.74 1.60
N LEU A 274 2.13 -22.78 1.07
CA LEU A 274 1.54 -24.14 1.01
C LEU A 274 2.54 -25.20 1.49
N THR A 275 2.03 -26.28 2.08
CA THR A 275 2.85 -27.41 2.53
C THR A 275 2.89 -28.54 1.51
N ASN A 276 1.82 -28.73 0.72
CA ASN A 276 1.66 -29.84 -0.23
C ASN A 276 1.95 -29.37 -1.67
N LYS A 277 2.63 -30.21 -2.46
CA LYS A 277 3.02 -29.89 -3.85
C LYS A 277 1.82 -29.82 -4.79
N GLU A 278 0.90 -30.77 -4.71
CA GLU A 278 -0.26 -30.84 -5.60
C GLU A 278 -1.14 -29.62 -5.40
N ASP A 279 -1.37 -29.24 -4.13
CA ASP A 279 -2.09 -28.02 -3.79
C ASP A 279 -1.41 -26.78 -4.40
N ALA A 280 -0.08 -26.69 -4.30
CA ALA A 280 0.65 -25.56 -4.86
C ALA A 280 0.54 -25.49 -6.39
N MET A 281 0.59 -26.61 -7.07
CA MET A 281 0.55 -26.66 -8.54
C MET A 281 -0.84 -26.36 -9.11
N ARG A 282 -1.95 -26.70 -8.41
CA ARG A 282 -3.32 -26.39 -8.85
C ARG A 282 -3.74 -24.95 -8.58
N PHE A 283 -3.10 -24.25 -7.61
CA PHE A 283 -3.49 -22.90 -7.19
C PHE A 283 -3.57 -21.88 -8.33
N PRO A 284 -2.57 -21.75 -9.23
CA PRO A 284 -2.61 -20.74 -10.29
C PRO A 284 -3.82 -20.89 -11.23
N ALA A 285 -4.16 -22.12 -11.60
CA ALA A 285 -5.29 -22.40 -12.49
C ALA A 285 -6.63 -22.07 -11.84
N GLU A 286 -6.85 -22.56 -10.59
CA GLU A 286 -8.07 -22.28 -9.84
C GLU A 286 -8.23 -20.79 -9.51
N LEU A 287 -7.12 -20.10 -9.22
CA LEU A 287 -7.10 -18.66 -9.02
C LEU A 287 -7.54 -17.92 -10.28
N ALA A 288 -7.01 -18.30 -11.45
CA ALA A 288 -7.33 -17.67 -12.72
C ALA A 288 -8.82 -17.83 -13.06
N GLU A 289 -9.37 -19.04 -12.92
CA GLU A 289 -10.80 -19.30 -13.08
C GLU A 289 -11.65 -18.48 -12.10
N ARG A 290 -11.21 -18.41 -10.85
CA ARG A 290 -11.91 -17.63 -9.83
C ARG A 290 -11.97 -16.15 -10.14
N LEU A 291 -10.83 -15.54 -10.46
CA LEU A 291 -10.71 -14.10 -10.72
C LEU A 291 -11.45 -13.70 -12.00
N LYS A 292 -11.44 -14.54 -13.03
CA LYS A 292 -12.17 -14.32 -14.28
C LYS A 292 -13.67 -14.08 -14.05
N LYS A 293 -14.28 -14.75 -13.05
CA LYS A 293 -15.70 -14.55 -12.69
C LYS A 293 -16.02 -13.13 -12.22
N PHE A 294 -15.00 -12.38 -11.84
CA PHE A 294 -15.09 -11.00 -11.33
C PHE A 294 -14.41 -9.99 -12.27
N GLY A 295 -14.24 -10.31 -13.54
CA GLY A 295 -13.61 -9.40 -14.51
C GLY A 295 -12.11 -9.19 -14.29
N LEU A 296 -11.44 -10.02 -13.47
CA LEU A 296 -10.02 -9.88 -13.15
C LEU A 296 -9.19 -10.95 -13.86
N GLU A 297 -8.00 -10.55 -14.32
CA GLU A 297 -7.04 -11.45 -14.95
C GLU A 297 -5.76 -11.59 -14.10
N VAL A 298 -5.23 -12.80 -14.05
CA VAL A 298 -3.91 -13.07 -13.47
C VAL A 298 -2.84 -12.73 -14.50
N GLU A 299 -1.74 -12.11 -14.10
CA GLU A 299 -0.58 -11.83 -14.95
C GLU A 299 0.29 -13.10 -15.09
N PRO A 300 0.24 -13.83 -16.22
CA PRO A 300 0.91 -15.13 -16.34
C PRO A 300 2.43 -15.07 -16.13
N THR A 301 3.06 -13.97 -16.60
CA THR A 301 4.52 -13.80 -16.52
C THR A 301 5.03 -13.57 -15.10
N LYS A 302 4.13 -13.22 -14.18
CA LYS A 302 4.44 -12.98 -12.76
C LYS A 302 3.82 -14.01 -11.83
N THR A 303 3.07 -14.97 -12.38
CA THR A 303 2.47 -16.05 -11.60
C THR A 303 3.38 -17.26 -11.63
N LYS A 304 3.83 -17.69 -10.47
CA LYS A 304 4.76 -18.82 -10.37
C LYS A 304 4.63 -19.54 -9.04
N VAL A 305 4.94 -20.82 -9.06
CA VAL A 305 5.04 -21.67 -7.88
C VAL A 305 6.51 -22.01 -7.65
N LEU A 306 6.98 -21.78 -6.45
CA LEU A 306 8.36 -21.98 -6.05
C LEU A 306 8.46 -22.98 -4.92
N GLU A 307 9.40 -23.90 -5.00
CA GLU A 307 9.79 -24.70 -3.85
C GLU A 307 10.59 -23.83 -2.89
N PHE A 308 10.06 -23.64 -1.67
CA PHE A 308 10.61 -22.72 -0.69
C PHE A 308 10.28 -23.16 0.73
N GLY A 309 11.30 -23.42 1.54
CA GLY A 309 11.10 -23.89 2.89
C GLY A 309 12.34 -24.62 3.41
N ARG A 310 12.15 -25.39 4.46
CA ARG A 310 13.23 -26.07 5.20
C ARG A 310 14.08 -26.99 4.33
N ASP A 311 13.46 -27.72 3.41
CA ASP A 311 14.13 -28.71 2.56
C ASP A 311 14.53 -28.17 1.19
N ALA A 312 14.09 -26.95 0.82
CA ALA A 312 14.35 -26.37 -0.51
C ALA A 312 15.85 -26.26 -0.83
N GLU A 313 16.70 -25.92 0.16
CA GLU A 313 18.17 -25.90 -0.06
C GLU A 313 18.74 -27.28 -0.37
N ARG A 314 18.29 -28.31 0.35
CA ARG A 314 18.72 -29.71 0.15
C ARG A 314 18.31 -30.20 -1.23
N HIS A 315 17.07 -29.99 -1.61
CA HIS A 315 16.54 -30.38 -2.92
C HIS A 315 17.20 -29.61 -4.08
N ALA A 316 17.46 -28.32 -3.89
CA ALA A 316 18.18 -27.52 -4.89
C ALA A 316 19.61 -28.03 -5.10
N ARG A 317 20.35 -28.36 -4.02
CA ARG A 317 21.70 -28.94 -4.09
C ARG A 317 21.70 -30.28 -4.82
N ALA A 318 20.74 -31.16 -4.51
CA ALA A 318 20.62 -32.45 -5.21
C ALA A 318 20.41 -32.28 -6.72
N ARG A 319 19.70 -31.23 -7.13
CA ARG A 319 19.48 -30.86 -8.54
C ARG A 319 20.61 -29.99 -9.14
N ARG A 320 21.69 -29.74 -8.40
CA ARG A 320 22.78 -28.81 -8.79
C ARG A 320 22.27 -27.41 -9.15
N ALA A 321 21.20 -26.95 -8.50
CA ALA A 321 20.56 -25.67 -8.72
C ALA A 321 20.71 -24.73 -7.52
N LYS A 322 20.44 -23.44 -7.71
CA LYS A 322 20.33 -22.48 -6.60
C LYS A 322 18.93 -22.55 -6.00
N PRO A 323 18.79 -22.43 -4.66
CA PRO A 323 17.50 -22.31 -4.03
C PRO A 323 16.68 -21.14 -4.59
N ALA A 324 15.38 -21.34 -4.74
CA ALA A 324 14.49 -20.31 -5.23
C ALA A 324 14.43 -19.11 -4.28
N THR A 325 14.19 -17.95 -4.86
CA THR A 325 13.96 -16.68 -4.14
C THR A 325 12.70 -16.02 -4.70
N PHE A 326 12.02 -15.23 -3.89
CA PHE A 326 10.87 -14.45 -4.33
C PHE A 326 10.90 -13.02 -3.80
N ASP A 327 10.23 -12.11 -4.52
CA ASP A 327 10.12 -10.70 -4.16
C ASP A 327 8.72 -10.43 -3.58
N PHE A 328 8.66 -9.92 -2.34
CA PHE A 328 7.41 -9.49 -1.73
C PHE A 328 7.63 -8.21 -0.90
N LEU A 329 6.76 -7.23 -1.05
CA LEU A 329 6.81 -5.93 -0.35
C LEU A 329 8.18 -5.25 -0.41
N GLY A 330 8.85 -5.32 -1.57
CA GLY A 330 10.14 -4.66 -1.81
C GLY A 330 11.36 -5.36 -1.23
N PHE A 331 11.21 -6.58 -0.75
CA PHE A 331 12.28 -7.44 -0.28
C PHE A 331 12.37 -8.71 -1.14
N THR A 332 13.60 -9.19 -1.36
CA THR A 332 13.86 -10.53 -1.87
C THR A 332 14.04 -11.47 -0.68
N HIS A 333 13.21 -12.51 -0.62
CA HIS A 333 13.23 -13.54 0.40
C HIS A 333 14.02 -14.76 -0.09
N TYR A 334 14.81 -15.39 0.80
CA TYR A 334 15.63 -16.54 0.49
C TYR A 334 15.75 -17.50 1.68
N CYS A 335 15.93 -18.78 1.37
CA CYS A 335 16.20 -19.83 2.35
C CYS A 335 17.57 -19.62 2.97
N SER A 336 17.69 -19.81 4.28
CA SER A 336 18.93 -19.68 5.04
C SER A 336 18.84 -20.45 6.36
N ARG A 337 19.83 -20.26 7.22
CA ARG A 337 19.89 -20.83 8.56
C ARG A 337 20.17 -19.76 9.61
N THR A 338 19.89 -20.10 10.86
CA THR A 338 20.31 -19.30 12.03
C THR A 338 21.84 -19.17 12.07
N LYS A 339 22.38 -18.25 12.90
CA LYS A 339 23.84 -18.04 12.99
C LYS A 339 24.61 -19.31 13.42
N ASP A 340 23.98 -20.13 14.25
CA ASP A 340 24.52 -21.42 14.72
C ASP A 340 24.35 -22.56 13.69
N GLY A 341 23.76 -22.28 12.54
CA GLY A 341 23.51 -23.26 11.46
C GLY A 341 22.44 -24.31 11.74
N ARG A 342 21.87 -24.36 12.94
CA ARG A 342 21.03 -25.48 13.40
C ARG A 342 19.60 -25.42 12.88
N ARG A 343 19.00 -24.22 12.75
CA ARG A 343 17.59 -24.10 12.35
C ARG A 343 17.44 -23.41 11.01
N PHE A 344 16.45 -23.85 10.25
CA PHE A 344 16.01 -23.15 9.05
C PHE A 344 15.51 -21.75 9.41
N ARG A 345 15.80 -20.78 8.54
CA ARG A 345 15.34 -19.41 8.66
C ARG A 345 15.13 -18.80 7.29
N MET A 346 14.01 -18.16 7.06
CA MET A 346 13.80 -17.28 5.93
C MET A 346 14.46 -15.93 6.21
N LYS A 347 15.45 -15.56 5.42
CA LYS A 347 16.07 -14.23 5.48
C LYS A 347 15.60 -13.37 4.31
N ARG A 348 15.87 -12.07 4.41
CA ARG A 348 15.47 -11.11 3.40
C ARG A 348 16.54 -10.03 3.19
N VAL A 349 16.54 -9.48 1.98
CA VAL A 349 17.36 -8.33 1.59
C VAL A 349 16.49 -7.37 0.79
N THR A 350 16.87 -6.09 0.76
CA THR A 350 16.21 -5.13 -0.14
C THR A 350 16.27 -5.63 -1.58
N SER A 351 15.12 -5.74 -2.25
CA SER A 351 15.03 -6.21 -3.63
C SER A 351 15.93 -5.38 -4.54
N ARG A 352 16.70 -6.05 -5.41
CA ARG A 352 17.67 -5.42 -6.31
C ARG A 352 17.04 -4.35 -7.19
N LYS A 353 15.84 -4.61 -7.71
CA LYS A 353 15.06 -3.66 -8.52
C LYS A 353 14.72 -2.40 -7.71
N LYS A 354 14.21 -2.55 -6.49
CA LYS A 354 13.86 -1.43 -5.61
C LYS A 354 15.08 -0.65 -5.14
N PHE A 355 16.18 -1.34 -4.84
CA PHE A 355 17.44 -0.70 -4.47
C PHE A 355 17.95 0.20 -5.60
N ARG A 356 18.08 -0.34 -6.83
CA ARG A 356 18.54 0.41 -7.99
C ARG A 356 17.65 1.63 -8.28
N ALA A 357 16.34 1.44 -8.27
CA ALA A 357 15.38 2.52 -8.49
C ALA A 357 15.51 3.64 -7.45
N LYS A 358 15.70 3.31 -6.17
CA LYS A 358 15.91 4.32 -5.11
C LYS A 358 17.23 5.08 -5.28
N VAL A 359 18.31 4.39 -5.62
CA VAL A 359 19.62 5.02 -5.88
C VAL A 359 19.53 5.95 -7.07
N ALA A 360 18.89 5.52 -8.16
CA ALA A 360 18.67 6.36 -9.36
C ALA A 360 17.83 7.61 -9.03
N ALA A 361 16.71 7.45 -8.34
CA ALA A 361 15.87 8.56 -7.92
C ALA A 361 16.62 9.56 -7.01
N LEU A 362 17.45 9.05 -6.09
CA LEU A 362 18.27 9.90 -5.24
C LEU A 362 19.34 10.67 -6.04
N LYS A 363 19.96 10.02 -7.03
CA LYS A 363 20.92 10.65 -7.93
C LYS A 363 20.30 11.85 -8.66
N GLU A 364 19.12 11.67 -9.26
CA GLU A 364 18.42 12.73 -9.97
C GLU A 364 17.95 13.84 -9.02
N TRP A 365 17.48 13.48 -7.83
CA TRP A 365 17.12 14.47 -6.82
C TRP A 365 18.32 15.32 -6.40
N LEU A 366 19.48 14.71 -6.06
CA LEU A 366 20.69 15.43 -5.70
C LEU A 366 21.21 16.31 -6.85
N LYS A 367 21.15 15.83 -8.11
CA LYS A 367 21.50 16.61 -9.29
C LYS A 367 20.68 17.89 -9.39
N ARG A 368 19.36 17.78 -9.17
CA ARG A 368 18.44 18.94 -9.26
C ARG A 368 18.67 19.97 -8.15
N ILE A 369 18.92 19.51 -6.92
CA ILE A 369 19.04 20.41 -5.76
C ILE A 369 20.47 20.80 -5.42
N ARG A 370 21.47 20.40 -6.21
CA ARG A 370 22.90 20.58 -5.87
C ARG A 370 23.28 22.02 -5.53
N MET A 371 22.59 23.02 -6.09
CA MET A 371 22.85 24.45 -5.86
C MET A 371 22.23 25.01 -4.56
N LYS A 372 21.38 24.23 -3.88
CA LYS A 372 20.79 24.66 -2.59
C LYS A 372 21.85 24.70 -1.48
N PRO A 373 21.63 25.45 -0.39
CA PRO A 373 22.54 25.47 0.77
C PRO A 373 22.84 24.07 1.28
N THR A 374 24.10 23.81 1.63
CA THR A 374 24.55 22.47 2.08
C THR A 374 23.77 21.99 3.29
N GLN A 375 23.53 22.85 4.28
CA GLN A 375 22.76 22.52 5.48
C GLN A 375 21.33 22.07 5.12
N TRP A 376 20.66 22.74 4.20
CA TRP A 376 19.33 22.35 3.73
C TRP A 376 19.34 20.97 3.04
N ILE A 377 20.35 20.73 2.18
CA ILE A 377 20.51 19.41 1.53
C ILE A 377 20.69 18.29 2.59
N MET A 378 21.53 18.54 3.59
CA MET A 378 21.81 17.56 4.65
C MET A 378 20.55 17.25 5.49
N GLN A 379 19.77 18.27 5.85
CA GLN A 379 18.50 18.11 6.56
C GLN A 379 17.50 17.26 5.76
N ARG A 380 17.27 17.62 4.48
CA ARG A 380 16.35 16.89 3.59
C ARG A 380 16.82 15.48 3.30
N LEU A 381 18.11 15.27 3.10
CA LEU A 381 18.70 13.95 2.94
C LEU A 381 18.55 13.10 4.21
N GLY A 382 18.72 13.71 5.38
CA GLY A 382 18.48 13.08 6.67
C GLY A 382 17.05 12.55 6.82
N LEU A 383 16.05 13.32 6.39
CA LEU A 383 14.63 12.88 6.35
C LEU A 383 14.45 11.67 5.41
N LYS A 384 15.02 11.71 4.20
CA LYS A 384 14.96 10.60 3.24
C LYS A 384 15.62 9.33 3.78
N LEU A 385 16.74 9.44 4.48
CA LEU A 385 17.43 8.31 5.13
C LEU A 385 16.60 7.74 6.27
N ARG A 386 16.03 8.57 7.15
CA ARG A 386 15.14 8.11 8.22
C ARG A 386 13.96 7.32 7.66
N GLY A 387 13.25 7.84 6.65
CA GLY A 387 12.16 7.12 6.00
C GLY A 387 12.62 5.81 5.31
N HIS A 388 13.83 5.79 4.73
CA HIS A 388 14.39 4.55 4.18
C HIS A 388 14.66 3.51 5.27
N TYR A 389 15.23 3.90 6.41
CA TYR A 389 15.52 2.97 7.50
C TYR A 389 14.26 2.50 8.22
N GLN A 390 13.24 3.37 8.31
CA GLN A 390 11.95 2.98 8.89
C GLN A 390 11.29 1.85 8.09
N TYR A 391 11.40 1.85 6.76
CA TYR A 391 10.84 0.81 5.91
C TYR A 391 11.76 -0.41 5.76
N TYR A 392 13.03 -0.19 5.39
CA TYR A 392 13.98 -1.26 5.06
C TYR A 392 14.85 -1.71 6.23
N GLY A 393 14.84 -1.00 7.34
CA GLY A 393 15.60 -1.33 8.55
C GLY A 393 14.96 -2.46 9.35
N VAL A 394 14.75 -3.60 8.72
CA VAL A 394 14.16 -4.81 9.33
C VAL A 394 15.24 -5.85 9.63
N THR A 395 14.91 -6.81 10.47
CA THR A 395 15.77 -7.96 10.77
C THR A 395 16.30 -8.60 9.49
N ASP A 396 17.57 -8.97 9.47
CA ASP A 396 18.35 -9.57 8.38
C ASP A 396 18.75 -8.62 7.25
N ASN A 397 18.22 -7.39 7.15
CA ASN A 397 18.51 -6.45 6.08
C ASN A 397 19.49 -5.32 6.44
N TYR A 398 20.25 -5.41 7.54
CA TYR A 398 21.24 -4.38 7.91
C TYR A 398 22.22 -4.09 6.77
N ARG A 399 22.74 -5.14 6.11
CA ARG A 399 23.66 -4.98 4.97
C ARG A 399 23.03 -4.19 3.81
N GLY A 400 21.74 -4.37 3.57
CA GLY A 400 20.99 -3.64 2.54
C GLY A 400 20.90 -2.14 2.84
N VAL A 401 20.57 -1.77 4.08
CA VAL A 401 20.49 -0.35 4.49
C VAL A 401 21.87 0.29 4.61
N ALA A 402 22.89 -0.44 5.07
CA ALA A 402 24.27 0.04 5.12
C ALA A 402 24.84 0.31 3.72
N ARG A 403 24.59 -0.60 2.76
CA ARG A 403 24.94 -0.40 1.34
C ARG A 403 24.27 0.83 0.76
N PHE A 404 22.98 1.05 1.06
CA PHE A 404 22.26 2.24 0.60
C PHE A 404 22.89 3.51 1.16
N TYR A 405 23.23 3.56 2.46
CA TYR A 405 23.92 4.69 3.08
C TYR A 405 25.27 4.98 2.40
N HIS A 406 26.03 3.95 2.06
CA HIS A 406 27.30 4.10 1.35
C HIS A 406 27.12 4.73 -0.03
N GLU A 407 26.11 4.29 -0.82
CA GLU A 407 25.79 4.90 -2.11
C GLU A 407 25.29 6.36 -1.95
N VAL A 408 24.54 6.65 -0.90
CA VAL A 408 24.12 8.03 -0.56
C VAL A 408 25.34 8.93 -0.36
N ARG A 409 26.34 8.50 0.43
CA ARG A 409 27.56 9.27 0.68
C ARG A 409 28.34 9.52 -0.62
N LYS A 410 28.50 8.52 -1.48
CA LYS A 410 29.16 8.67 -2.79
C LYS A 410 28.45 9.67 -3.67
N LEU A 411 27.12 9.59 -3.75
CA LEU A 411 26.31 10.51 -4.56
C LEU A 411 26.35 11.92 -4.00
N LEU A 412 26.28 12.09 -2.70
CA LEU A 412 26.38 13.40 -2.03
C LEU A 412 27.73 14.05 -2.33
N TYR A 413 28.84 13.35 -2.11
CA TYR A 413 30.18 13.81 -2.44
C TYR A 413 30.29 14.25 -3.91
N LYS A 414 29.81 13.38 -4.82
CA LYS A 414 29.82 13.66 -6.26
C LYS A 414 29.08 14.97 -6.59
N TRP A 415 27.87 15.19 -6.06
CA TRP A 415 27.05 16.32 -6.45
C TRP A 415 27.39 17.60 -5.71
N LEU A 416 27.98 17.54 -4.52
CA LEU A 416 28.58 18.70 -3.87
C LEU A 416 29.80 19.22 -4.64
N ASN A 417 30.59 18.33 -5.23
CA ASN A 417 31.74 18.68 -6.08
C ASN A 417 31.38 19.07 -7.53
N ARG A 418 30.09 19.06 -7.88
CA ARG A 418 29.61 19.45 -9.22
C ARG A 418 28.73 20.71 -9.17
N ARG A 419 28.99 21.60 -8.21
CA ARG A 419 28.35 22.92 -8.09
C ARG A 419 29.00 23.97 -8.97
N SER A 420 30.30 23.86 -9.14
CA SER A 420 31.12 24.70 -9.99
C SER A 420 32.17 23.85 -10.73
N GLN A 421 32.98 24.46 -11.57
CA GLN A 421 34.11 23.80 -12.21
C GLN A 421 35.25 23.48 -11.22
N ARG A 422 35.30 24.19 -10.08
CA ARG A 422 36.28 23.95 -9.03
C ARG A 422 35.82 22.82 -8.12
N ARG A 423 36.74 21.92 -7.71
CA ARG A 423 36.49 20.89 -6.72
C ARG A 423 36.31 21.53 -5.34
N SER A 424 35.08 21.47 -4.80
CA SER A 424 34.71 22.12 -3.51
C SER A 424 35.20 21.34 -2.29
N TYR A 425 35.28 20.01 -2.37
CA TYR A 425 35.63 19.14 -1.25
C TYR A 425 36.66 18.08 -1.67
N THR A 426 37.72 17.93 -0.90
CA THR A 426 38.49 16.69 -0.83
C THR A 426 37.70 15.65 -0.05
N TRP A 427 38.14 14.38 -0.07
CA TRP A 427 37.43 13.35 0.73
C TRP A 427 37.56 13.64 2.24
N ALA A 428 38.71 14.12 2.72
CA ALA A 428 38.91 14.53 4.10
C ALA A 428 37.97 15.65 4.53
N ALA A 429 37.91 16.75 3.76
CA ALA A 429 36.99 17.88 4.02
C ALA A 429 35.51 17.44 3.97
N PHE A 430 35.17 16.46 3.15
CA PHE A 430 33.83 15.89 3.12
C PHE A 430 33.51 15.06 4.39
N GLU A 431 34.47 14.32 4.94
CA GLU A 431 34.29 13.64 6.25
C GLU A 431 34.13 14.66 7.38
N ASP A 432 34.86 15.78 7.34
CA ASP A 432 34.68 16.87 8.32
C ASP A 432 33.28 17.49 8.22
N LEU A 433 32.79 17.71 7.00
CA LEU A 433 31.41 18.15 6.77
C LEU A 433 30.40 17.14 7.39
N LEU A 434 30.62 15.83 7.20
CA LEU A 434 29.74 14.80 7.77
C LEU A 434 29.85 14.69 9.29
N ARG A 435 30.95 15.13 9.91
CA ARG A 435 31.07 15.27 11.38
C ARG A 435 30.28 16.49 11.87
N ALA A 436 30.41 17.62 11.19
CA ALA A 436 29.69 18.85 11.53
C ALA A 436 28.16 18.76 11.27
N LEU A 437 27.76 18.12 10.18
CA LEU A 437 26.36 17.92 9.79
C LEU A 437 26.06 16.42 9.60
N PRO A 438 25.86 15.67 10.66
CA PRO A 438 25.80 14.22 10.60
C PRO A 438 24.52 13.71 9.93
N LEU A 439 24.71 12.76 9.02
CA LEU A 439 23.61 11.99 8.45
C LEU A 439 23.19 10.84 9.38
N PRO A 440 21.89 10.50 9.45
CA PRO A 440 21.43 9.35 10.21
C PRO A 440 22.15 8.07 9.81
N LYS A 441 22.76 7.39 10.77
CA LYS A 441 23.46 6.11 10.53
C LYS A 441 22.46 4.97 10.25
N PRO A 442 22.84 3.94 9.48
CA PRO A 442 22.04 2.75 9.23
C PRO A 442 21.64 2.06 10.54
N ARG A 443 20.37 1.68 10.65
CA ARG A 443 19.87 0.95 11.83
C ARG A 443 18.78 -0.04 11.44
N VAL A 444 18.66 -1.12 12.21
CA VAL A 444 17.51 -2.01 12.24
C VAL A 444 16.57 -1.51 13.33
N GLY A 445 15.38 -1.08 12.95
CA GLY A 445 14.36 -0.57 13.87
C GLY A 445 13.16 -1.49 14.02
N VAL A 446 13.00 -2.47 13.12
CA VAL A 446 11.86 -3.40 13.12
C VAL A 446 12.34 -4.83 13.27
N HIS A 447 11.95 -5.47 14.37
CA HIS A 447 12.23 -6.87 14.64
C HIS A 447 11.04 -7.73 14.20
N LEU A 448 11.26 -8.59 13.18
CA LEU A 448 10.20 -9.43 12.60
C LEU A 448 10.04 -10.77 13.35
N PHE A 449 10.92 -11.08 14.30
CA PHE A 449 10.95 -12.31 15.11
C PHE A 449 10.71 -12.04 16.58
N TYR A 450 9.67 -11.27 16.88
CA TYR A 450 9.36 -10.99 18.28
C TYR A 450 8.74 -12.22 18.96
N ARG A 451 9.38 -12.72 20.04
CA ARG A 451 8.84 -13.77 20.94
C ARG A 451 7.85 -13.15 21.96
N GLY A 452 7.00 -12.25 21.58
CA GLY A 452 5.93 -11.75 22.41
C GLY A 452 4.67 -12.60 22.21
N ARG A 453 4.05 -13.05 23.30
CA ARG A 453 2.75 -13.71 23.27
C ARG A 453 1.80 -12.87 22.44
N MET A 454 1.21 -13.47 21.38
CA MET A 454 0.03 -12.90 20.79
C MET A 454 -1.07 -12.99 21.85
N THR A 455 -1.52 -11.89 22.37
CA THR A 455 -2.86 -11.78 22.91
C THR A 455 -3.81 -12.03 21.75
N VAL A 456 -4.58 -13.07 21.89
CA VAL A 456 -5.67 -13.53 21.00
C VAL A 456 -6.72 -12.44 20.86
#